data_166db69d00a84e8fe94451e828106a10
#
_entry.id   166db69d00a84e8fe94451e828106a10
#
_cell.length_a   1.000
_cell.length_b   1.000
_cell.length_c   1.000
_cell.angle_alpha   90.00
_cell.angle_beta   90.00
_cell.angle_gamma   90.00
#
_symmetry.space_group_name_H-M   'P 1'
#
loop_
_entity.id
_entity.type
_entity.pdbx_description
1 polymer ?
#
loop_
_entity_poly.entity_id
_entity_poly.type
_entity_poly.pdbx_seq_one_letter_code
_entity_poly.pdbx_strand_id
1 'polypeptide(L)'
;MATAFGLGGAGHAASPSATTQPPRRPGMEGKRFGMLVDMRKCIGCQACTVSCSVENLPPIGQFRTTVLQYEIDKPGGAAPAMVSLPRLCNHCDEPPCVPVCPVQATFQRTDGIVLVDNERCVGCGYCVQACPYDARFINHETQTADKCTFCEHRLEVGLLPACVESCVGGARVIGDLNDQDSEINRRMAEHKDEIKVLKPGMNTAPRVYYIGLPDEFVNGVDGQASVRLVSEH
;
A
#
# COMPACT_ATOMS: atom_id res chain seq x y z
N MET A 1 -36.12 -58.98 -0.76
CA MET A 1 -35.61 -58.18 -1.88
C MET A 1 -35.37 -56.76 -1.33
N ALA A 2 -34.13 -56.45 -1.01
CA ALA A 2 -33.71 -55.14 -0.51
C ALA A 2 -32.80 -54.51 -1.55
N THR A 3 -33.25 -53.41 -2.16
CA THR A 3 -32.47 -52.61 -3.12
C THR A 3 -31.68 -51.55 -2.38
N ALA A 4 -30.35 -51.65 -2.45
CA ALA A 4 -29.40 -50.67 -1.91
C ALA A 4 -29.29 -49.49 -2.88
N PHE A 5 -29.56 -48.28 -2.41
CA PHE A 5 -29.28 -47.03 -3.10
C PHE A 5 -27.83 -46.63 -2.78
N GLY A 6 -26.98 -46.63 -3.80
CA GLY A 6 -25.62 -46.08 -3.73
C GLY A 6 -25.63 -44.58 -3.70
N LEU A 7 -25.09 -43.96 -2.66
CA LEU A 7 -24.82 -42.53 -2.56
C LEU A 7 -23.58 -42.20 -3.40
N GLY A 8 -23.79 -41.46 -4.48
CA GLY A 8 -22.73 -40.93 -5.32
C GLY A 8 -21.85 -39.91 -4.57
N GLY A 9 -20.52 -40.08 -4.72
CA GLY A 9 -19.51 -39.20 -4.10
C GLY A 9 -19.63 -37.76 -4.58
N ALA A 10 -19.69 -36.84 -3.65
CA ALA A 10 -19.59 -35.41 -3.90
C ALA A 10 -18.19 -35.09 -4.43
N GLY A 11 -18.11 -34.74 -5.70
CA GLY A 11 -16.88 -34.20 -6.28
C GLY A 11 -16.50 -32.92 -5.58
N HIS A 12 -15.30 -32.89 -5.01
CA HIS A 12 -14.71 -31.66 -4.49
C HIS A 12 -14.51 -30.72 -5.68
N ALA A 13 -15.21 -29.59 -5.68
CA ALA A 13 -14.94 -28.49 -6.60
C ALA A 13 -13.50 -28.01 -6.34
N ALA A 14 -12.66 -28.09 -7.35
CA ALA A 14 -11.30 -27.53 -7.30
C ALA A 14 -11.40 -26.04 -6.99
N SER A 15 -10.65 -25.59 -5.99
CA SER A 15 -10.49 -24.16 -5.68
C SER A 15 -10.06 -23.41 -6.94
N PRO A 16 -10.59 -22.19 -7.19
CA PRO A 16 -10.21 -21.42 -8.36
C PRO A 16 -8.69 -21.23 -8.39
N SER A 17 -8.06 -21.61 -9.49
CA SER A 17 -6.63 -21.48 -9.72
C SER A 17 -6.16 -20.06 -9.42
N ALA A 18 -5.05 -19.94 -8.69
CA ALA A 18 -4.37 -18.68 -8.46
C ALA A 18 -4.30 -17.90 -9.78
N THR A 19 -4.84 -16.69 -9.77
CA THR A 19 -4.78 -15.76 -10.91
C THR A 19 -3.31 -15.51 -11.20
N THR A 20 -2.80 -16.05 -12.30
CA THR A 20 -1.40 -15.87 -12.70
C THR A 20 -1.16 -14.39 -12.95
N GLN A 21 -0.25 -13.80 -12.17
CA GLN A 21 0.16 -12.42 -12.36
C GLN A 21 0.76 -12.26 -13.76
N PRO A 22 0.43 -11.19 -14.50
CA PRO A 22 1.07 -10.93 -15.78
C PRO A 22 2.57 -10.68 -15.59
N PRO A 23 3.39 -10.92 -16.63
CA PRO A 23 4.84 -10.74 -16.56
C PRO A 23 5.20 -9.31 -16.18
N ARG A 24 6.22 -9.18 -15.31
CA ARG A 24 6.73 -7.87 -14.87
C ARG A 24 7.42 -7.15 -16.03
N ARG A 25 7.23 -5.82 -16.08
CA ARG A 25 7.96 -4.97 -17.03
C ARG A 25 9.35 -4.61 -16.49
N PRO A 26 10.33 -4.24 -17.33
CA PRO A 26 11.65 -3.81 -16.89
C PRO A 26 11.58 -2.66 -15.86
N GLY A 27 12.45 -2.72 -14.87
CA GLY A 27 12.68 -1.71 -13.85
C GLY A 27 14.17 -1.58 -13.57
N MET A 28 14.56 -0.98 -12.46
CA MET A 28 15.96 -0.86 -12.06
C MET A 28 16.53 -2.24 -11.74
N GLU A 29 17.58 -2.64 -12.46
CA GLU A 29 18.18 -3.96 -12.36
C GLU A 29 18.74 -4.23 -10.96
N GLY A 30 18.50 -5.43 -10.44
CA GLY A 30 18.97 -5.86 -9.12
C GLY A 30 18.30 -5.18 -7.93
N LYS A 31 17.44 -4.18 -8.15
CA LYS A 31 16.77 -3.44 -7.08
C LYS A 31 15.43 -4.06 -6.70
N ARG A 32 15.04 -3.84 -5.44
CA ARG A 32 13.73 -4.17 -4.90
C ARG A 32 13.33 -3.11 -3.87
N PHE A 33 12.51 -2.16 -4.28
CA PHE A 33 12.16 -1.04 -3.40
C PHE A 33 11.07 -1.37 -2.39
N GLY A 34 11.27 -0.87 -1.15
CA GLY A 34 10.29 -0.88 -0.09
C GLY A 34 10.34 0.44 0.70
N MET A 35 9.28 0.72 1.44
CA MET A 35 9.21 1.89 2.32
C MET A 35 8.95 1.44 3.75
N LEU A 36 9.64 2.07 4.70
CA LEU A 36 9.41 1.92 6.14
C LEU A 36 8.83 3.23 6.67
N VAL A 37 7.78 3.12 7.49
CA VAL A 37 7.13 4.25 8.16
C VAL A 37 7.20 4.03 9.67
N ASP A 38 7.98 4.83 10.37
CA ASP A 38 8.01 4.82 11.84
C ASP A 38 6.93 5.78 12.38
N MET A 39 5.79 5.21 12.77
CA MET A 39 4.64 5.99 13.25
C MET A 39 4.93 6.75 14.54
N ARG A 40 5.90 6.31 15.33
CA ARG A 40 6.32 6.98 16.58
C ARG A 40 6.97 8.34 16.31
N LYS A 41 7.52 8.52 15.09
CA LYS A 41 8.13 9.76 14.61
C LYS A 41 7.18 10.63 13.78
N CYS A 42 6.02 10.10 13.40
CA CYS A 42 5.05 10.84 12.61
C CYS A 42 4.26 11.82 13.49
N ILE A 43 4.42 13.10 13.23
CA ILE A 43 3.73 14.18 13.94
C ILE A 43 2.45 14.67 13.24
N GLY A 44 2.02 14.02 12.16
CA GLY A 44 0.81 14.39 11.42
C GLY A 44 0.91 15.72 10.64
N CYS A 45 2.10 16.24 10.37
CA CYS A 45 2.32 17.59 9.82
C CYS A 45 1.93 17.76 8.34
N GLN A 46 1.52 16.71 7.63
CA GLN A 46 1.12 16.70 6.21
C GLN A 46 2.22 17.15 5.20
N ALA A 47 3.46 17.40 5.62
CA ALA A 47 4.54 17.81 4.71
C ALA A 47 4.73 16.81 3.55
N CYS A 48 4.60 15.49 3.83
CA CYS A 48 4.68 14.45 2.81
C CYS A 48 3.51 14.48 1.81
N THR A 49 2.31 14.88 2.23
CA THR A 49 1.14 15.04 1.35
C THR A 49 1.34 16.24 0.42
N VAL A 50 1.77 17.37 0.99
CA VAL A 50 2.01 18.61 0.22
C VAL A 50 3.15 18.40 -0.77
N SER A 51 4.30 17.87 -0.33
CA SER A 51 5.44 17.64 -1.23
C SER A 51 5.13 16.65 -2.34
N CYS A 52 4.34 15.61 -2.05
CA CYS A 52 3.87 14.68 -3.07
C CYS A 52 2.96 15.36 -4.10
N SER A 53 2.08 16.27 -3.65
CA SER A 53 1.20 17.02 -4.54
C SER A 53 1.98 17.99 -5.43
N VAL A 54 3.00 18.65 -4.90
CA VAL A 54 3.87 19.54 -5.69
C VAL A 54 4.70 18.76 -6.72
N GLU A 55 5.24 17.61 -6.33
CA GLU A 55 6.09 16.78 -7.20
C GLU A 55 5.32 16.06 -8.30
N ASN A 56 4.14 15.51 -7.97
CA ASN A 56 3.43 14.58 -8.83
C ASN A 56 2.15 15.15 -9.45
N LEU A 57 1.76 16.35 -9.07
CA LEU A 57 0.66 17.14 -9.61
C LEU A 57 -0.67 16.34 -9.76
N PRO A 58 -1.13 15.62 -8.72
CA PRO A 58 -2.47 15.05 -8.76
C PRO A 58 -3.51 16.21 -8.82
N PRO A 59 -4.71 15.97 -9.37
CA PRO A 59 -5.76 16.98 -9.40
C PRO A 59 -6.12 17.49 -8.01
N ILE A 60 -6.63 18.72 -7.95
CA ILE A 60 -7.07 19.33 -6.69
C ILE A 60 -8.10 18.41 -5.99
N GLY A 61 -7.87 18.16 -4.70
CA GLY A 61 -8.73 17.30 -3.88
C GLY A 61 -8.41 15.79 -4.00
N GLN A 62 -7.42 15.40 -4.82
CA GLN A 62 -6.95 14.02 -4.91
C GLN A 62 -5.48 13.91 -4.46
N PHE A 63 -5.14 12.84 -3.75
CA PHE A 63 -3.82 12.70 -3.13
C PHE A 63 -3.25 11.29 -3.35
N ARG A 64 -1.96 11.21 -3.71
CA ARG A 64 -1.22 9.93 -3.82
C ARG A 64 -0.73 9.40 -2.48
N THR A 65 -0.63 10.25 -1.48
CA THR A 65 -0.35 9.90 -0.08
C THR A 65 -1.09 10.85 0.85
N THR A 66 -1.57 10.33 1.95
CA THR A 66 -2.32 11.06 2.99
C THR A 66 -1.79 10.70 4.37
N VAL A 67 -2.03 11.55 5.36
CA VAL A 67 -1.83 11.21 6.78
C VAL A 67 -3.17 11.42 7.48
N LEU A 68 -3.83 10.32 7.80
CA LEU A 68 -5.11 10.35 8.50
C LEU A 68 -4.88 10.37 10.01
N GLN A 69 -5.71 11.13 10.72
CA GLN A 69 -5.66 11.20 12.17
C GLN A 69 -6.82 10.42 12.77
N TYR A 70 -6.49 9.53 13.70
CA TYR A 70 -7.44 8.66 14.37
C TYR A 70 -7.36 8.86 15.87
N GLU A 71 -8.51 8.77 16.53
CA GLU A 71 -8.63 8.63 17.96
C GLU A 71 -8.86 7.17 18.30
N ILE A 72 -8.02 6.61 19.15
CA ILE A 72 -8.11 5.21 19.60
C ILE A 72 -8.46 5.19 21.08
N ASP A 73 -9.58 4.55 21.42
CA ASP A 73 -9.98 4.35 22.81
C ASP A 73 -9.01 3.40 23.51
N LYS A 74 -8.52 3.79 24.68
CA LYS A 74 -7.65 2.95 25.50
C LYS A 74 -8.44 2.12 26.50
N PRO A 75 -8.02 0.87 26.77
CA PRO A 75 -8.64 0.05 27.80
C PRO A 75 -8.63 0.73 29.18
N GLY A 76 -9.66 0.46 30.01
CA GLY A 76 -9.71 0.93 31.40
C GLY A 76 -10.13 2.39 31.57
N GLY A 77 -10.68 3.05 30.53
CA GLY A 77 -11.16 4.44 30.62
C GLY A 77 -10.05 5.49 30.66
N ALA A 78 -8.84 5.13 30.24
CA ALA A 78 -7.76 6.10 30.04
C ALA A 78 -8.10 7.05 28.87
N ALA A 79 -7.50 8.25 28.87
CA ALA A 79 -7.71 9.21 27.78
C ALA A 79 -7.39 8.59 26.41
N PRO A 80 -8.21 8.86 25.39
CA PRO A 80 -7.96 8.36 24.03
C PRO A 80 -6.58 8.81 23.51
N ALA A 81 -5.98 7.97 22.67
CA ALA A 81 -4.72 8.31 21.99
C ALA A 81 -5.00 8.81 20.57
N MET A 82 -4.39 9.95 20.22
CA MET A 82 -4.35 10.42 18.84
C MET A 82 -3.22 9.70 18.09
N VAL A 83 -3.53 9.11 16.93
CA VAL A 83 -2.57 8.41 16.08
C VAL A 83 -2.65 8.96 14.68
N SER A 84 -1.50 9.33 14.13
CA SER A 84 -1.36 9.75 12.73
C SER A 84 -0.92 8.56 11.88
N LEU A 85 -1.74 8.15 10.92
CA LEU A 85 -1.46 7.03 10.02
C LEU A 85 -1.13 7.52 8.61
N PRO A 86 0.15 7.53 8.21
CA PRO A 86 0.54 7.81 6.83
C PRO A 86 0.12 6.65 5.91
N ARG A 87 -0.64 6.96 4.86
CA ARG A 87 -1.13 5.98 3.87
C ARG A 87 -0.65 6.32 2.48
N LEU A 88 -0.36 5.30 1.70
CA LEU A 88 0.03 5.39 0.28
C LEU A 88 -0.14 4.03 -0.38
N CYS A 89 0.15 3.91 -1.69
CA CYS A 89 0.19 2.61 -2.36
C CYS A 89 1.27 1.71 -1.74
N ASN A 90 0.89 0.47 -1.40
CA ASN A 90 1.80 -0.48 -0.76
C ASN A 90 2.77 -1.17 -1.74
N HIS A 91 2.67 -0.93 -3.05
CA HIS A 91 3.51 -1.58 -4.07
C HIS A 91 3.70 -3.08 -3.81
N CYS A 92 2.58 -3.78 -3.57
CA CYS A 92 2.52 -5.18 -3.18
C CYS A 92 3.34 -6.09 -4.11
N ASP A 93 3.94 -7.16 -3.56
CA ASP A 93 4.57 -8.18 -4.39
C ASP A 93 3.54 -9.03 -5.15
N GLU A 94 2.35 -9.23 -4.55
CA GLU A 94 1.19 -9.87 -5.14
C GLU A 94 0.05 -8.83 -5.33
N PRO A 95 0.19 -7.91 -6.31
CA PRO A 95 -0.73 -6.78 -6.43
C PRO A 95 -2.06 -7.19 -7.08
N PRO A 96 -3.19 -7.22 -6.37
CA PRO A 96 -4.48 -7.63 -6.94
C PRO A 96 -4.97 -6.67 -8.04
N CYS A 97 -4.47 -5.45 -8.04
CA CYS A 97 -4.82 -4.43 -9.03
C CYS A 97 -4.19 -4.65 -10.41
N VAL A 98 -3.18 -5.55 -10.54
CA VAL A 98 -2.51 -5.83 -11.81
C VAL A 98 -3.32 -6.80 -12.67
N PRO A 99 -3.69 -8.00 -12.20
CA PRO A 99 -4.41 -8.98 -13.01
C PRO A 99 -5.84 -8.56 -13.39
N VAL A 100 -6.46 -7.64 -12.62
CA VAL A 100 -7.82 -7.16 -12.91
C VAL A 100 -7.86 -6.09 -14.02
N CYS A 101 -6.70 -5.61 -14.49
CA CYS A 101 -6.67 -4.58 -15.53
C CYS A 101 -6.89 -5.17 -16.92
N PRO A 102 -8.07 -4.90 -17.58
CA PRO A 102 -8.43 -5.55 -18.83
C PRO A 102 -7.51 -5.13 -20.00
N VAL A 103 -6.89 -3.97 -19.90
CA VAL A 103 -5.99 -3.43 -20.93
C VAL A 103 -4.51 -3.51 -20.52
N GLN A 104 -4.20 -4.15 -19.37
CA GLN A 104 -2.84 -4.27 -18.83
C GLN A 104 -2.11 -2.93 -18.68
N ALA A 105 -2.87 -1.85 -18.42
CA ALA A 105 -2.32 -0.53 -18.11
C ALA A 105 -1.67 -0.52 -16.73
N THR A 106 -2.25 -1.21 -15.73
CA THR A 106 -1.59 -1.42 -14.43
C THR A 106 -0.61 -2.59 -14.55
N PHE A 107 0.63 -2.35 -14.18
CA PHE A 107 1.70 -3.35 -14.28
C PHE A 107 2.67 -3.23 -13.12
N GLN A 108 3.44 -4.30 -12.87
CA GLN A 108 4.54 -4.31 -11.91
C GLN A 108 5.87 -4.35 -12.67
N ARG A 109 6.85 -3.59 -12.19
CA ARG A 109 8.23 -3.61 -12.68
C ARG A 109 9.04 -4.70 -11.96
N THR A 110 10.20 -5.06 -12.53
CA THR A 110 11.13 -6.04 -11.94
C THR A 110 11.69 -5.59 -10.59
N ASP A 111 11.86 -4.27 -10.37
CA ASP A 111 12.22 -3.66 -9.09
C ASP A 111 11.04 -3.63 -8.08
N GLY A 112 9.90 -4.17 -8.49
CA GLY A 112 8.70 -4.32 -7.69
C GLY A 112 7.81 -3.09 -7.63
N ILE A 113 8.17 -1.98 -8.25
CA ILE A 113 7.30 -0.80 -8.31
C ILE A 113 6.09 -1.11 -9.19
N VAL A 114 4.90 -0.84 -8.67
CA VAL A 114 3.65 -0.99 -9.44
C VAL A 114 3.30 0.38 -10.04
N LEU A 115 3.06 0.42 -11.35
CA LEU A 115 2.76 1.63 -12.10
C LEU A 115 1.45 1.52 -12.88
N VAL A 116 1.03 2.65 -13.47
CA VAL A 116 -0.07 2.74 -14.43
C VAL A 116 0.45 3.41 -15.69
N ASP A 117 0.21 2.80 -16.81
CA ASP A 117 0.44 3.33 -18.15
C ASP A 117 -0.81 4.15 -18.53
N ASN A 118 -0.69 5.47 -18.44
CA ASN A 118 -1.82 6.37 -18.64
C ASN A 118 -2.32 6.41 -20.09
N GLU A 119 -1.45 6.11 -21.05
CA GLU A 119 -1.83 6.07 -22.48
C GLU A 119 -2.72 4.84 -22.78
N ARG A 120 -2.52 3.75 -22.03
CA ARG A 120 -3.32 2.53 -22.17
C ARG A 120 -4.53 2.50 -21.25
N CYS A 121 -4.55 3.31 -20.18
CA CYS A 121 -5.60 3.27 -19.18
C CYS A 121 -6.93 3.80 -19.72
N VAL A 122 -7.98 3.00 -19.61
CA VAL A 122 -9.34 3.36 -20.03
C VAL A 122 -10.25 3.83 -18.90
N GLY A 123 -9.69 4.07 -17.68
CA GLY A 123 -10.43 4.61 -16.55
C GLY A 123 -11.52 3.70 -15.96
N CYS A 124 -11.51 2.39 -16.23
CA CYS A 124 -12.59 1.47 -15.84
C CYS A 124 -12.77 1.28 -14.32
N GLY A 125 -11.80 1.68 -13.49
CA GLY A 125 -11.88 1.64 -12.03
C GLY A 125 -11.68 0.26 -11.37
N TYR A 126 -11.54 -0.85 -12.10
CA TYR A 126 -11.38 -2.18 -11.50
C TYR A 126 -10.16 -2.27 -10.56
N CYS A 127 -9.05 -1.63 -10.90
CA CYS A 127 -7.87 -1.59 -10.05
C CYS A 127 -8.07 -0.75 -8.78
N VAL A 128 -9.00 0.21 -8.78
CA VAL A 128 -9.40 0.98 -7.59
C VAL A 128 -10.18 0.06 -6.65
N GLN A 129 -11.17 -0.65 -7.17
CA GLN A 129 -12.00 -1.58 -6.38
C GLN A 129 -11.20 -2.77 -5.84
N ALA A 130 -10.21 -3.26 -6.61
CA ALA A 130 -9.37 -4.38 -6.19
C ALA A 130 -8.33 -4.02 -5.12
N CYS A 131 -8.08 -2.72 -4.88
CA CYS A 131 -7.08 -2.29 -3.91
C CYS A 131 -7.64 -2.33 -2.47
N PRO A 132 -7.13 -3.22 -1.58
CA PRO A 132 -7.66 -3.30 -0.22
C PRO A 132 -7.22 -2.13 0.67
N TYR A 133 -6.37 -1.24 0.15
CA TYR A 133 -5.76 -0.13 0.89
C TYR A 133 -6.33 1.24 0.53
N ASP A 134 -7.31 1.33 -0.38
CA ASP A 134 -7.85 2.59 -0.93
C ASP A 134 -6.76 3.56 -1.43
N ALA A 135 -5.69 2.99 -1.99
CA ALA A 135 -4.52 3.74 -2.41
C ALA A 135 -4.53 4.13 -3.89
N ARG A 136 -5.69 4.04 -4.54
CA ARG A 136 -5.91 4.36 -5.95
C ARG A 136 -7.17 5.18 -6.11
N PHE A 137 -7.14 6.05 -7.10
CA PHE A 137 -8.29 6.85 -7.51
C PHE A 137 -8.33 6.98 -9.03
N ILE A 138 -9.45 7.42 -9.58
CA ILE A 138 -9.52 7.87 -10.96
C ILE A 138 -9.25 9.38 -10.95
N ASN A 139 -8.19 9.77 -11.61
CA ASN A 139 -7.82 11.15 -11.81
C ASN A 139 -8.92 11.81 -12.64
N HIS A 140 -9.60 12.83 -12.08
CA HIS A 140 -10.77 13.43 -12.70
C HIS A 140 -10.43 14.34 -13.89
N GLU A 141 -9.17 14.74 -14.07
CA GLU A 141 -8.72 15.50 -15.23
C GLU A 141 -8.32 14.58 -16.39
N THR A 142 -7.54 13.56 -16.13
CA THR A 142 -7.04 12.62 -17.17
C THR A 142 -7.97 11.44 -17.43
N GLN A 143 -8.95 11.20 -16.56
CA GLN A 143 -9.85 10.04 -16.58
C GLN A 143 -9.12 8.68 -16.51
N THR A 144 -7.88 8.66 -16.01
CA THR A 144 -7.05 7.47 -15.83
C THR A 144 -6.87 7.12 -14.35
N ALA A 145 -6.52 5.88 -14.05
CA ALA A 145 -6.18 5.50 -12.68
C ALA A 145 -4.86 6.15 -12.24
N ASP A 146 -4.86 6.70 -11.02
CA ASP A 146 -3.67 7.32 -10.42
C ASP A 146 -3.40 6.76 -9.02
N LYS A 147 -2.14 6.86 -8.56
CA LYS A 147 -1.67 6.40 -7.26
C LYS A 147 -0.21 6.78 -7.03
N CYS A 148 0.29 6.55 -5.80
CA CYS A 148 1.72 6.66 -5.51
C CYS A 148 2.58 5.77 -6.42
N THR A 149 3.66 6.31 -6.96
CA THR A 149 4.63 5.62 -7.84
C THR A 149 5.97 5.35 -7.16
N PHE A 150 6.11 5.59 -5.85
CA PHE A 150 7.38 5.72 -5.13
C PHE A 150 8.30 6.81 -5.71
N CYS A 151 7.73 7.73 -6.53
CA CYS A 151 8.51 8.71 -7.29
C CYS A 151 9.62 8.03 -8.10
N GLU A 152 9.27 7.02 -8.92
CA GLU A 152 10.24 6.23 -9.70
C GLU A 152 11.16 7.11 -10.53
N HIS A 153 10.65 8.21 -11.08
CA HIS A 153 11.42 9.20 -11.84
C HIS A 153 12.55 9.83 -11.01
N ARG A 154 12.35 10.01 -9.68
CA ARG A 154 13.40 10.50 -8.77
C ARG A 154 14.37 9.39 -8.39
N LEU A 155 13.85 8.18 -8.11
CA LEU A 155 14.68 7.02 -7.75
C LEU A 155 15.63 6.64 -8.89
N GLU A 156 15.20 6.72 -10.14
CA GLU A 156 16.00 6.43 -11.33
C GLU A 156 17.22 7.35 -11.49
N VAL A 157 17.15 8.56 -10.95
CA VAL A 157 18.28 9.51 -10.94
C VAL A 157 18.97 9.60 -9.57
N GLY A 158 18.68 8.65 -8.66
CA GLY A 158 19.33 8.56 -7.35
C GLY A 158 18.81 9.53 -6.30
N LEU A 159 17.66 10.18 -6.52
CA LEU A 159 17.02 11.08 -5.57
C LEU A 159 16.01 10.35 -4.70
N LEU A 160 15.78 10.86 -3.49
CA LEU A 160 14.72 10.35 -2.61
C LEU A 160 13.34 10.78 -3.11
N PRO A 161 12.27 9.97 -2.91
CA PRO A 161 10.90 10.42 -3.10
C PRO A 161 10.60 11.69 -2.33
N ALA A 162 9.83 12.60 -2.91
CA ALA A 162 9.54 13.90 -2.31
C ALA A 162 8.97 13.79 -0.88
N CYS A 163 8.10 12.80 -0.63
CA CYS A 163 7.51 12.56 0.70
C CYS A 163 8.49 11.99 1.73
N VAL A 164 9.61 11.44 1.32
CA VAL A 164 10.70 10.98 2.21
C VAL A 164 11.62 12.15 2.52
N GLU A 165 12.04 12.88 1.49
CA GLU A 165 12.94 14.02 1.62
C GLU A 165 12.36 15.15 2.49
N SER A 166 11.05 15.41 2.37
CA SER A 166 10.35 16.43 3.14
C SER A 166 9.86 15.99 4.52
N CYS A 167 10.13 14.73 4.92
CA CYS A 167 9.62 14.22 6.19
C CYS A 167 10.38 14.82 7.39
N VAL A 168 9.78 15.81 8.05
CA VAL A 168 10.39 16.57 9.16
C VAL A 168 10.83 15.67 10.32
N GLY A 169 10.03 14.67 10.68
CA GLY A 169 10.34 13.73 11.76
C GLY A 169 11.24 12.57 11.34
N GLY A 170 11.62 12.45 10.05
CA GLY A 170 12.35 11.29 9.54
C GLY A 170 11.58 9.97 9.71
N ALA A 171 10.24 10.06 9.70
CA ALA A 171 9.36 8.90 9.87
C ALA A 171 9.35 7.99 8.65
N ARG A 172 9.61 8.50 7.44
CA ARG A 172 9.59 7.74 6.19
C ARG A 172 11.01 7.44 5.73
N VAL A 173 11.27 6.19 5.41
CA VAL A 173 12.51 5.71 4.82
C VAL A 173 12.19 4.85 3.63
N ILE A 174 12.84 5.06 2.51
CA ILE A 174 12.79 4.18 1.34
C ILE A 174 14.15 3.55 1.12
N GLY A 175 14.19 2.37 0.56
CA GLY A 175 15.46 1.74 0.22
C GLY A 175 15.27 0.47 -0.60
N ASP A 176 16.40 -0.06 -1.01
CA ASP A 176 16.50 -1.32 -1.70
C ASP A 176 16.50 -2.46 -0.68
N LEU A 177 15.50 -3.32 -0.73
CA LEU A 177 15.36 -4.49 0.15
C LEU A 177 16.39 -5.59 -0.17
N ASN A 178 17.01 -5.57 -1.35
CA ASN A 178 18.08 -6.50 -1.72
C ASN A 178 19.46 -6.09 -1.17
N ASP A 179 19.63 -4.80 -0.83
CA ASP A 179 20.86 -4.26 -0.27
C ASP A 179 20.83 -4.34 1.26
N GLN A 180 21.59 -5.28 1.84
CA GLN A 180 21.65 -5.52 3.29
C GLN A 180 22.14 -4.28 4.07
N ASP A 181 22.95 -3.42 3.44
CA ASP A 181 23.52 -2.21 4.05
C ASP A 181 22.61 -1.00 3.87
N SER A 182 21.48 -1.13 3.18
CA SER A 182 20.52 -0.05 3.00
C SER A 182 19.93 0.43 4.34
N GLU A 183 19.61 1.71 4.43
CA GLU A 183 19.02 2.29 5.65
C GLU A 183 17.72 1.58 6.05
N ILE A 184 16.89 1.20 5.07
CA ILE A 184 15.65 0.49 5.36
C ILE A 184 15.91 -0.84 6.03
N ASN A 185 16.86 -1.65 5.53
CA ASN A 185 17.17 -2.96 6.10
C ASN A 185 17.81 -2.86 7.48
N ARG A 186 18.69 -1.87 7.69
CA ARG A 186 19.25 -1.62 9.04
C ARG A 186 18.15 -1.29 10.05
N ARG A 187 17.24 -0.35 9.73
CA ARG A 187 16.13 0.00 10.62
C ARG A 187 15.14 -1.15 10.82
N MET A 188 14.89 -1.94 9.78
CA MET A 188 14.04 -3.14 9.89
C MET A 188 14.67 -4.19 10.81
N ALA A 189 15.98 -4.36 10.77
CA ALA A 189 16.69 -5.27 11.66
C ALA A 189 16.66 -4.81 13.12
N GLU A 190 16.83 -3.50 13.37
CA GLU A 190 16.75 -2.89 14.71
C GLU A 190 15.36 -3.04 15.36
N HIS A 191 14.29 -3.10 14.56
CA HIS A 191 12.91 -3.15 15.02
C HIS A 191 12.15 -4.39 14.56
N LYS A 192 12.85 -5.50 14.36
CA LYS A 192 12.32 -6.73 13.75
C LYS A 192 10.97 -7.19 14.32
N ASP A 193 10.83 -7.14 15.65
CA ASP A 193 9.65 -7.63 16.37
C ASP A 193 8.50 -6.60 16.39
N GLU A 194 8.76 -5.35 15.98
CA GLU A 194 7.78 -4.27 15.95
C GLU A 194 7.22 -3.99 14.56
N ILE A 195 7.80 -4.63 13.53
CA ILE A 195 7.39 -4.39 12.14
C ILE A 195 6.06 -5.06 11.86
N LYS A 196 5.14 -4.26 11.36
CA LYS A 196 3.81 -4.70 10.91
C LYS A 196 3.51 -4.17 9.51
N VAL A 197 2.51 -4.75 8.89
CA VAL A 197 1.95 -4.28 7.62
C VAL A 197 0.44 -4.09 7.77
N LEU A 198 -0.14 -3.24 6.93
CA LEU A 198 -1.59 -3.07 6.88
C LEU A 198 -2.25 -4.29 6.23
N LYS A 199 -3.37 -4.74 6.81
CA LYS A 199 -4.26 -5.78 6.26
C LYS A 199 -3.50 -7.04 5.78
N PRO A 200 -2.67 -7.70 6.63
CA PRO A 200 -1.88 -8.88 6.23
C PRO A 200 -2.75 -10.03 5.73
N GLY A 201 -3.99 -10.17 6.23
CA GLY A 201 -4.94 -11.18 5.81
C GLY A 201 -5.40 -11.08 4.35
N MET A 202 -5.08 -9.97 3.65
CA MET A 202 -5.38 -9.81 2.23
C MET A 202 -4.37 -10.52 1.30
N ASN A 203 -3.31 -11.10 1.84
CA ASN A 203 -2.28 -11.87 1.13
C ASN A 203 -1.65 -11.16 -0.08
N THR A 204 -1.50 -9.85 -0.01
CA THR A 204 -0.96 -9.03 -1.10
C THR A 204 0.55 -8.84 -1.01
N ALA A 205 1.19 -9.29 0.08
CA ALA A 205 2.61 -9.08 0.37
C ALA A 205 3.03 -7.60 0.20
N PRO A 206 2.51 -6.67 1.05
CA PRO A 206 2.79 -5.23 0.92
C PRO A 206 4.27 -4.94 1.19
N ARG A 207 4.83 -3.93 0.49
CA ARG A 207 6.20 -3.44 0.67
C ARG A 207 6.26 -2.08 1.36
N VAL A 208 5.19 -1.67 2.01
CA VAL A 208 5.20 -0.59 3.00
C VAL A 208 5.08 -1.21 4.37
N TYR A 209 6.10 -1.01 5.18
CA TYR A 209 6.24 -1.55 6.52
C TYR A 209 6.04 -0.45 7.54
N TYR A 210 5.54 -0.81 8.72
CA TYR A 210 5.27 0.16 9.78
C TYR A 210 5.93 -0.28 11.08
N ILE A 211 6.56 0.66 11.79
CA ILE A 211 6.99 0.52 13.17
C ILE A 211 6.01 1.28 14.06
N GLY A 212 5.60 0.68 15.17
CA GLY A 212 4.67 1.30 16.10
C GLY A 212 3.22 1.36 15.59
N LEU A 213 2.85 0.51 14.61
CA LEU A 213 1.47 0.39 14.13
C LEU A 213 0.60 -0.26 15.22
N PRO A 214 -0.44 0.42 15.74
CA PRO A 214 -1.40 -0.19 16.64
C PRO A 214 -2.11 -1.39 16.02
N ASP A 215 -2.43 -2.40 16.84
CA ASP A 215 -3.06 -3.65 16.38
C ASP A 215 -4.43 -3.41 15.74
N GLU A 216 -5.13 -2.37 16.16
CA GLU A 216 -6.40 -1.93 15.61
C GLU A 216 -6.32 -1.63 14.11
N PHE A 217 -5.16 -1.18 13.62
CA PHE A 217 -4.94 -0.89 12.19
C PHE A 217 -4.40 -2.07 11.37
N VAL A 218 -3.99 -3.16 11.99
CA VAL A 218 -3.44 -4.31 11.27
C VAL A 218 -4.51 -4.98 10.41
N ASN A 219 -5.71 -5.19 10.95
CA ASN A 219 -6.77 -5.96 10.27
C ASN A 219 -8.01 -5.14 9.88
N GLY A 220 -8.17 -3.93 10.40
CA GLY A 220 -9.36 -3.15 10.10
C GLY A 220 -9.18 -1.68 10.46
N VAL A 221 -8.89 -0.86 9.48
CA VAL A 221 -8.80 0.60 9.67
C VAL A 221 -10.17 1.24 9.68
N ASP A 222 -11.15 0.61 9.03
CA ASP A 222 -12.48 1.18 8.82
C ASP A 222 -13.53 0.41 9.62
N GLY A 223 -14.25 1.09 10.52
CA GLY A 223 -15.46 0.57 11.15
C GLY A 223 -15.29 -0.23 12.43
N GLN A 224 -14.14 -0.21 13.10
CA GLN A 224 -14.03 -0.74 14.46
C GLN A 224 -14.49 0.29 15.49
N ALA A 225 -15.30 -0.13 16.45
CA ALA A 225 -15.90 0.75 17.45
C ALA A 225 -14.88 1.49 18.35
N SER A 226 -13.64 1.00 18.41
CA SER A 226 -12.55 1.57 19.21
C SER A 226 -11.69 2.60 18.47
N VAL A 227 -11.95 2.81 17.17
CA VAL A 227 -11.13 3.69 16.31
C VAL A 227 -12.05 4.68 15.61
N ARG A 228 -11.80 5.97 15.80
CA ARG A 228 -12.57 7.05 15.15
C ARG A 228 -11.65 7.89 14.27
N LEU A 229 -12.05 8.09 13.03
CA LEU A 229 -11.40 9.07 12.13
C LEU A 229 -11.77 10.47 12.62
N VAL A 230 -10.76 11.31 12.91
CA VAL A 230 -10.95 12.67 13.43
C VAL A 230 -10.94 13.70 12.31
N SER A 231 -10.16 13.47 11.26
CA SER A 231 -10.11 14.37 10.11
C SER A 231 -9.75 13.64 8.83
N GLU A 232 -10.52 13.89 7.78
CA GLU A 232 -10.13 13.69 6.39
C GLU A 232 -9.72 15.07 5.83
N HIS A 233 -8.48 15.20 5.36
CA HIS A 233 -7.99 16.42 4.71
C HIS A 233 -7.61 16.12 3.28
#